data_e59ff37a04dbcfaf25137d8fb089044e
#
_entry.id   e59ff37a04dbcfaf25137d8fb089044e
#
_cell.length_a   1.000
_cell.length_b   1.000
_cell.length_c   1.000
_cell.angle_alpha   90.00
_cell.angle_beta   90.00
_cell.angle_gamma   90.00
#
_symmetry.space_group_name_H-M   'P 1'
#
loop_
_entity.id
_entity.type
_entity.pdbx_description
1 polymer ?
#
loop_
_entity_poly.entity_id
_entity_poly.type
_entity_poly.pdbx_seq_one_letter_code
_entity_poly.pdbx_strand_id
1 'polypeptide(L)'
;MRSLLIGTAAAVAALAAATPASAQYGSWRTIAFKTVSAGTDRDTINVRGNQRYRQVRLCVFSAPIRMRDFDVRFDNGGHQDVSVRQRIAAGSCTRNIDLQGQRRDIERIRLVYERLARGRHMPLVRVQAR
;
A
#
# COMPACT_ATOMS: atom_id res chain seq x y z
N MET A 1 66.75 22.57 7.50
CA MET A 1 65.68 21.59 7.77
C MET A 1 64.40 22.03 7.08
N ARG A 2 64.01 21.29 6.17
CA ARG A 2 62.75 21.56 5.43
C ARG A 2 61.67 20.62 5.95
N SER A 3 60.66 21.17 6.59
CA SER A 3 59.47 20.42 6.91
C SER A 3 58.56 20.32 5.67
N LEU A 4 58.41 19.11 5.21
CA LEU A 4 57.46 18.80 4.15
C LEU A 4 56.07 18.67 4.79
N LEU A 5 55.24 19.68 4.58
CA LEU A 5 53.84 19.58 4.85
C LEU A 5 53.19 18.80 3.71
N ILE A 6 52.97 17.51 3.96
CA ILE A 6 52.15 16.72 3.08
C ILE A 6 50.68 17.02 3.42
N GLY A 7 50.10 17.91 2.66
CA GLY A 7 48.66 18.11 2.70
C GLY A 7 47.96 16.89 2.15
N THR A 8 47.45 16.05 3.00
CA THR A 8 46.52 15.02 2.59
C THR A 8 45.21 15.71 2.22
N ALA A 9 44.96 15.89 0.94
CA ALA A 9 43.66 16.22 0.47
C ALA A 9 42.75 15.01 0.70
N ALA A 10 41.94 15.08 1.77
CA ALA A 10 40.88 14.11 1.98
C ALA A 10 39.86 14.35 0.88
N ALA A 11 39.85 13.52 -0.15
CA ALA A 11 38.78 13.47 -1.11
C ALA A 11 37.56 12.93 -0.37
N VAL A 12 36.67 13.80 0.03
CA VAL A 12 35.34 13.40 0.50
C VAL A 12 34.59 12.95 -0.74
N ALA A 13 34.57 11.65 -0.99
CA ALA A 13 33.67 11.07 -1.96
C ALA A 13 32.24 11.29 -1.44
N ALA A 14 31.57 12.28 -1.97
CA ALA A 14 30.13 12.42 -1.73
C ALA A 14 29.46 11.22 -2.39
N LEU A 15 29.11 10.22 -1.60
CA LEU A 15 28.20 9.16 -2.02
C LEU A 15 26.84 9.80 -2.26
N ALA A 16 26.55 10.12 -3.51
CA ALA A 16 25.19 10.46 -3.90
C ALA A 16 24.34 9.20 -3.66
N ALA A 17 23.63 9.16 -2.54
CA ALA A 17 22.67 8.12 -2.27
C ALA A 17 21.60 8.20 -3.35
N ALA A 18 21.56 7.20 -4.26
CA ALA A 18 20.47 7.08 -5.20
C ALA A 18 19.17 6.94 -4.41
N THR A 19 18.25 7.90 -4.57
CA THR A 19 16.95 7.87 -3.93
C THR A 19 16.17 6.69 -4.50
N PRO A 20 15.73 5.70 -3.70
CA PRO A 20 14.92 4.59 -4.21
C PRO A 20 13.68 5.15 -4.89
N ALA A 21 13.22 4.50 -5.97
CA ALA A 21 12.01 4.91 -6.68
C ALA A 21 10.78 5.03 -5.75
N SER A 22 10.73 4.22 -4.67
CA SER A 22 9.70 4.27 -3.64
C SER A 22 9.65 5.61 -2.88
N ALA A 23 10.76 6.35 -2.79
CA ALA A 23 10.78 7.64 -2.13
C ALA A 23 10.01 8.73 -2.89
N GLN A 24 9.80 8.56 -4.20
CA GLN A 24 9.00 9.49 -5.02
C GLN A 24 7.52 9.49 -4.62
N TYR A 25 7.04 8.41 -4.07
CA TYR A 25 5.66 8.21 -3.65
C TYR A 25 5.45 8.39 -2.15
N GLY A 26 6.55 8.54 -1.39
CA GLY A 26 6.49 8.53 0.07
C GLY A 26 6.35 7.14 0.66
N SER A 27 6.13 7.06 1.95
CA SER A 27 5.99 5.81 2.70
C SER A 27 4.56 5.28 2.65
N TRP A 28 4.43 3.96 2.64
CA TRP A 28 3.13 3.32 2.77
C TRP A 28 2.49 3.60 4.13
N ARG A 29 1.25 4.01 4.09
CA ARG A 29 0.43 4.24 5.30
C ARG A 29 -0.80 3.37 5.26
N THR A 30 -1.15 2.78 6.38
CA THR A 30 -2.43 2.09 6.51
C THR A 30 -3.54 3.14 6.62
N ILE A 31 -4.41 3.20 5.64
CA ILE A 31 -5.52 4.15 5.58
C ILE A 31 -6.85 3.55 6.00
N ALA A 32 -6.96 2.23 5.97
CA ALA A 32 -8.15 1.51 6.38
C ALA A 32 -7.79 0.05 6.71
N PHE A 33 -8.57 -0.56 7.58
CA PHE A 33 -8.44 -1.99 7.88
C PHE A 33 -9.80 -2.59 8.19
N LYS A 34 -9.93 -3.88 7.95
CA LYS A 34 -11.13 -4.65 8.25
C LYS A 34 -10.78 -6.08 8.63
N THR A 35 -11.40 -6.58 9.67
CA THR A 35 -11.37 -8.00 9.99
C THR A 35 -12.45 -8.70 9.18
N VAL A 36 -12.07 -9.75 8.46
CA VAL A 36 -12.98 -10.52 7.64
C VAL A 36 -13.73 -11.50 8.52
N SER A 37 -15.03 -11.29 8.66
CA SER A 37 -15.89 -12.22 9.38
C SER A 37 -16.32 -13.38 8.49
N ALA A 38 -16.69 -14.52 9.13
CA ALA A 38 -17.17 -15.68 8.40
C ALA A 38 -18.45 -15.35 7.62
N GLY A 39 -18.50 -15.74 6.34
CA GLY A 39 -19.66 -15.56 5.48
C GLY A 39 -19.82 -14.18 4.86
N THR A 40 -18.87 -13.28 5.04
CA THR A 40 -18.92 -11.96 4.42
C THR A 40 -18.11 -11.97 3.13
N ASP A 41 -18.80 -11.79 2.00
CA ASP A 41 -18.19 -11.75 0.67
C ASP A 41 -17.89 -10.33 0.22
N ARG A 42 -18.46 -9.33 0.87
CA ARG A 42 -18.37 -7.92 0.50
C ARG A 42 -18.18 -7.04 1.73
N ASP A 43 -17.27 -6.10 1.62
CA ASP A 43 -17.05 -5.08 2.62
C ASP A 43 -16.86 -3.71 1.98
N THR A 44 -17.35 -2.70 2.65
CA THR A 44 -17.09 -1.30 2.31
C THR A 44 -16.36 -0.66 3.47
N ILE A 45 -15.18 -0.12 3.20
CA ILE A 45 -14.37 0.55 4.19
C ILE A 45 -14.37 2.04 3.88
N ASN A 46 -14.82 2.86 4.82
CA ASN A 46 -14.74 4.30 4.70
C ASN A 46 -13.35 4.76 5.09
N VAL A 47 -12.75 5.58 4.24
CA VAL A 47 -11.43 6.16 4.48
C VAL A 47 -11.62 7.57 5.03
N ARG A 48 -11.03 7.82 6.18
CA ARG A 48 -11.09 9.14 6.82
C ARG A 48 -9.87 9.97 6.42
N GLY A 49 -10.07 11.27 6.34
CA GLY A 49 -9.03 12.26 6.08
C GLY A 49 -9.13 12.90 4.72
N ASN A 50 -8.31 13.92 4.52
CA ASN A 50 -8.28 14.73 3.29
C ASN A 50 -6.93 14.60 2.57
N GLN A 51 -6.24 13.50 2.76
CA GLN A 51 -4.95 13.29 2.12
C GLN A 51 -5.13 12.72 0.73
N ARG A 52 -4.26 13.15 -0.18
CA ARG A 52 -4.21 12.67 -1.55
C ARG A 52 -3.11 11.62 -1.70
N TYR A 53 -3.45 10.56 -2.42
CA TYR A 53 -2.57 9.42 -2.64
C TYR A 53 -2.37 9.17 -4.13
N ARG A 54 -1.27 8.52 -4.46
CA ARG A 54 -0.92 8.13 -5.83
C ARG A 54 -1.09 6.65 -6.07
N GLN A 55 -0.84 5.84 -5.06
CA GLN A 55 -0.89 4.39 -5.14
C GLN A 55 -1.62 3.80 -3.94
N VAL A 56 -2.25 2.67 -4.17
CA VAL A 56 -2.84 1.83 -3.13
C VAL A 56 -2.37 0.39 -3.29
N ARG A 57 -2.39 -0.34 -2.20
CA ARG A 57 -2.26 -1.79 -2.16
C ARG A 57 -3.07 -2.36 -1.02
N LEU A 58 -3.36 -3.64 -1.09
CA LEU A 58 -4.07 -4.35 -0.06
C LEU A 58 -3.15 -5.42 0.51
N CYS A 59 -2.99 -5.44 1.81
CA CYS A 59 -2.19 -6.42 2.54
C CYS A 59 -3.08 -7.27 3.44
N VAL A 60 -2.76 -8.55 3.54
CA VAL A 60 -3.55 -9.52 4.29
C VAL A 60 -2.71 -10.11 5.41
N PHE A 61 -3.31 -10.26 6.58
CA PHE A 61 -2.66 -10.79 7.77
C PHE A 61 -3.53 -11.88 8.40
N SER A 62 -2.91 -12.74 9.16
CA SER A 62 -3.52 -13.79 9.99
C SER A 62 -4.03 -15.00 9.22
N ALA A 63 -4.70 -14.83 8.10
CA ALA A 63 -5.19 -15.91 7.26
C ALA A 63 -5.32 -15.45 5.80
N PRO A 64 -5.22 -16.38 4.83
CA PRO A 64 -5.30 -16.00 3.41
C PRO A 64 -6.73 -15.68 2.98
N ILE A 65 -6.86 -14.87 1.93
CA ILE A 65 -8.12 -14.61 1.23
C ILE A 65 -7.94 -14.80 -0.26
N ARG A 66 -9.05 -14.96 -0.96
CA ARG A 66 -9.11 -14.81 -2.41
C ARG A 66 -9.81 -13.50 -2.74
N MET A 67 -9.09 -12.56 -3.29
CA MET A 67 -9.65 -11.31 -3.74
C MET A 67 -10.36 -11.53 -5.09
N ARG A 68 -11.59 -11.02 -5.19
CA ARG A 68 -12.39 -11.08 -6.42
C ARG A 68 -12.54 -9.73 -7.08
N ASP A 69 -12.73 -8.70 -6.29
CA ASP A 69 -12.92 -7.34 -6.81
C ASP A 69 -12.46 -6.29 -5.80
N PHE A 70 -11.96 -5.19 -6.33
CA PHE A 70 -11.45 -4.09 -5.55
C PHE A 70 -11.83 -2.78 -6.25
N ASP A 71 -12.69 -2.00 -5.62
CA ASP A 71 -13.18 -0.74 -6.17
C ASP A 71 -12.81 0.41 -5.24
N VAL A 72 -12.24 1.47 -5.82
CA VAL A 72 -11.85 2.68 -5.09
C VAL A 72 -12.78 3.80 -5.49
N ARG A 73 -13.47 4.38 -4.54
CA ARG A 73 -14.29 5.57 -4.76
C ARG A 73 -13.58 6.80 -4.27
N PHE A 74 -13.50 7.80 -5.12
CA PHE A 74 -12.86 9.07 -4.83
C PHE A 74 -13.85 10.09 -4.28
N ASP A 75 -13.31 11.09 -3.60
CA ASP A 75 -14.08 12.14 -2.93
C ASP A 75 -14.91 12.99 -3.90
N ASN A 76 -14.48 13.10 -5.16
CA ASN A 76 -15.19 13.83 -6.20
C ASN A 76 -16.33 13.03 -6.88
N GLY A 77 -16.64 11.84 -6.37
CA GLY A 77 -17.68 10.96 -6.93
C GLY A 77 -17.20 9.98 -8.00
N GLY A 78 -15.97 10.09 -8.48
CA GLY A 78 -15.39 9.14 -9.42
C GLY A 78 -15.05 7.82 -8.73
N HIS A 79 -14.84 6.77 -9.51
CA HIS A 79 -14.41 5.47 -9.00
C HIS A 79 -13.43 4.81 -9.97
N GLN A 80 -12.62 3.92 -9.42
CA GLN A 80 -11.68 3.10 -10.18
C GLN A 80 -11.89 1.64 -9.79
N ASP A 81 -12.31 0.83 -10.75
CA ASP A 81 -12.38 -0.60 -10.59
C ASP A 81 -11.01 -1.22 -10.85
N VAL A 82 -10.52 -1.99 -9.88
CA VAL A 82 -9.21 -2.62 -9.96
C VAL A 82 -9.40 -4.12 -10.09
N SER A 83 -8.98 -4.66 -11.23
CA SER A 83 -8.99 -6.11 -11.44
C SER A 83 -7.88 -6.77 -10.61
N VAL A 84 -8.23 -7.22 -9.42
CA VAL A 84 -7.36 -8.03 -8.59
C VAL A 84 -8.09 -9.32 -8.27
N ARG A 85 -7.87 -10.32 -9.10
CA ARG A 85 -8.40 -11.67 -8.88
C ARG A 85 -7.24 -12.59 -8.56
N GLN A 86 -6.90 -12.66 -7.28
CA GLN A 86 -5.80 -13.50 -6.85
C GLN A 86 -5.99 -13.97 -5.42
N ARG A 87 -5.34 -15.08 -5.11
CA ARG A 87 -5.15 -15.51 -3.73
C ARG A 87 -4.07 -14.65 -3.10
N ILE A 88 -4.35 -14.09 -1.93
CA ILE A 88 -3.39 -13.34 -1.15
C ILE A 88 -3.10 -14.12 0.13
N ALA A 89 -1.87 -14.58 0.26
CA ALA A 89 -1.44 -15.31 1.45
C ALA A 89 -1.35 -14.37 2.66
N ALA A 90 -1.47 -14.94 3.86
CA ALA A 90 -1.20 -14.19 5.09
C ALA A 90 0.23 -13.62 5.07
N GLY A 91 0.38 -12.35 5.40
CA GLY A 91 1.65 -11.63 5.34
C GLY A 91 2.02 -11.06 3.97
N SER A 92 1.16 -11.21 2.97
CA SER A 92 1.39 -10.73 1.60
C SER A 92 0.50 -9.56 1.24
N CYS A 93 0.92 -8.83 0.20
CA CYS A 93 0.17 -7.71 -0.36
C CYS A 93 -0.14 -7.94 -1.84
N THR A 94 -1.11 -7.21 -2.36
CA THR A 94 -1.32 -7.09 -3.80
C THR A 94 -0.17 -6.34 -4.46
N ARG A 95 -0.15 -6.31 -5.79
CA ARG A 95 0.69 -5.36 -6.52
C ARG A 95 0.37 -3.92 -6.12
N ASN A 96 1.30 -3.01 -6.38
CA ASN A 96 1.03 -1.58 -6.25
C ASN A 96 0.09 -1.13 -7.37
N ILE A 97 -0.97 -0.44 -7.00
CA ILE A 97 -2.03 -0.01 -7.92
C ILE A 97 -1.94 1.50 -8.06
N ASP A 98 -1.68 1.97 -9.27
CA ASP A 98 -1.67 3.39 -9.56
C ASP A 98 -3.10 3.94 -9.58
N LEU A 99 -3.33 5.05 -8.88
CA LEU A 99 -4.61 5.72 -8.91
C LEU A 99 -4.74 6.56 -10.17
N GLN A 100 -5.88 6.47 -10.83
CA GLN A 100 -6.21 7.29 -11.99
C GLN A 100 -6.28 8.77 -11.58
N GLY A 101 -5.65 9.65 -12.35
CA GLY A 101 -5.58 11.08 -12.05
C GLY A 101 -4.45 11.48 -11.12
N GLN A 102 -3.49 10.60 -10.85
CA GLN A 102 -2.22 10.78 -10.13
C GLN A 102 -2.34 11.00 -8.63
N ARG A 103 -3.01 12.04 -8.17
CA ARG A 103 -3.18 12.32 -6.74
C ARG A 103 -4.65 12.44 -6.43
N ARG A 104 -5.14 11.49 -5.65
CA ARG A 104 -6.57 11.38 -5.39
C ARG A 104 -6.85 11.21 -3.90
N ASP A 105 -7.90 11.88 -3.47
CA ASP A 105 -8.50 11.66 -2.16
C ASP A 105 -9.47 10.49 -2.23
N ILE A 106 -9.29 9.50 -1.36
CA ILE A 106 -10.07 8.28 -1.34
C ILE A 106 -11.18 8.43 -0.30
N GLU A 107 -12.42 8.29 -0.73
CA GLU A 107 -13.59 8.32 0.15
C GLU A 107 -13.87 6.95 0.76
N ARG A 108 -13.92 5.91 -0.08
CA ARG A 108 -14.21 4.54 0.37
C ARG A 108 -13.60 3.51 -0.55
N ILE A 109 -13.46 2.32 -0.01
CA ILE A 109 -12.96 1.16 -0.73
C ILE A 109 -13.95 0.03 -0.55
N ARG A 110 -14.35 -0.57 -1.67
CA ARG A 110 -15.23 -1.73 -1.72
C ARG A 110 -14.41 -2.96 -2.08
N LEU A 111 -14.54 -3.98 -1.27
CA LEU A 111 -13.84 -5.23 -1.44
C LEU A 111 -14.85 -6.36 -1.64
N VAL A 112 -14.58 -7.23 -2.60
CA VAL A 112 -15.28 -8.50 -2.75
C VAL A 112 -14.22 -9.60 -2.63
N TYR A 113 -14.38 -10.47 -1.66
CA TYR A 113 -13.40 -11.51 -1.36
C TYR A 113 -14.04 -12.77 -0.84
N GLU A 114 -13.24 -13.82 -0.82
CA GLU A 114 -13.60 -15.13 -0.33
C GLU A 114 -12.61 -15.56 0.74
N ARG A 115 -13.12 -15.99 1.89
CA ARG A 115 -12.30 -16.53 2.95
C ARG A 115 -11.90 -17.96 2.60
N LEU A 116 -10.60 -18.24 2.60
CA LEU A 116 -10.06 -19.53 2.19
C LEU A 116 -9.83 -20.50 3.34
N ALA A 117 -9.55 -19.99 4.54
CA ALA A 117 -9.27 -20.82 5.70
C ALA A 117 -10.47 -20.84 6.65
N ARG A 118 -10.90 -22.03 7.05
CA ARG A 118 -11.83 -22.23 8.16
C ARG A 118 -11.01 -22.42 9.42
N GLY A 119 -11.24 -21.60 10.43
CA GLY A 119 -10.49 -21.70 11.68
C GLY A 119 -10.65 -20.48 12.57
N ARG A 120 -9.90 -20.46 13.66
CA ARG A 120 -9.96 -19.42 14.69
C ARG A 120 -9.36 -18.09 14.24
N HIS A 121 -8.49 -18.10 13.23
CA HIS A 121 -7.82 -16.91 12.74
C HIS A 121 -8.66 -16.27 11.64
N MET A 122 -9.17 -15.08 11.91
CA MET A 122 -9.85 -14.28 10.91
C MET A 122 -8.82 -13.48 10.11
N PRO A 123 -8.96 -13.41 8.79
CA PRO A 123 -8.10 -12.54 8.00
C PRO A 123 -8.26 -11.08 8.42
N LEU A 124 -7.17 -10.37 8.55
CA LEU A 124 -7.15 -8.93 8.68
C LEU A 124 -6.68 -8.34 7.35
N VAL A 125 -7.49 -7.47 6.79
CA VAL A 125 -7.18 -6.76 5.55
C VAL A 125 -6.81 -5.34 5.88
N ARG A 126 -5.66 -4.89 5.39
CA ARG A 126 -5.22 -3.49 5.48
C ARG A 126 -5.10 -2.90 4.10
N VAL A 127 -5.70 -1.75 3.91
CA VAL A 127 -5.47 -0.93 2.72
C VAL A 127 -4.38 0.07 3.05
N GLN A 128 -3.35 0.04 2.24
CA GLN A 128 -2.24 0.97 2.35
C GLN A 128 -2.19 1.88 1.13
N ALA A 129 -1.80 3.12 1.36
CA ALA A 129 -1.68 4.14 0.32
C ALA A 129 -0.42 4.97 0.52
N ARG A 130 0.06 5.58 -0.57
CA ARG A 130 1.20 6.49 -0.57
C ARG A 130 1.12 7.51 -1.71
#